data_275179ae9585192bc4532941e5dd1a25
#
_entry.id   275179ae9585192bc4532941e5dd1a25
#
_cell.length_a   1.000
_cell.length_b   1.000
_cell.length_c   1.000
_cell.angle_alpha   90.00
_cell.angle_beta   90.00
_cell.angle_gamma   90.00
#
_symmetry.space_group_name_H-M   'P 1'
#
loop_
_entity.id
_entity.type
_entity.pdbx_description
1 polymer ?
#
loop_
_entity_poly.entity_id
_entity_poly.type
_entity_poly.pdbx_seq_one_letter_code
_entity_poly.pdbx_strand_id
1 'polypeptide(L)'
;HTVASIHQFMLENNPCREGDAQCAYFRCGKDPSDSRDRFALLKRMALGQAVYTGERKIVYSELPDFTAFYIDDIDSLGHNNAYGPYPKRATFEERQRDIEERLEVIQQELEDFVDICKQRGLFQNMAILITTDHGMTPFYGKSSLPDLLVRLNGAGIKATLPEMRTTDTQVIVLPYTIEASLYCIHPLTQEQRQTLLKVCRSAPYMQQVLEKEEMRHRYGMDSRGPDFLLCPHAGSHFYHKDVSEDTFGASHDSLDETSQHIFGMLIGGKVRHLVDYPEAVSAIDLLPTLLHTQFGCTMRDSTGKIWHGWFEDNQSMERIGAFE
;
A
#
# COMPACT_ATOMS: atom_id res chain seq x y z
N HIS A 1 -22.82 -8.06 12.36
CA HIS A 1 -21.58 -8.63 11.90
C HIS A 1 -20.46 -8.36 12.89
N THR A 2 -19.57 -9.33 13.08
CA THR A 2 -18.36 -9.22 13.87
C THR A 2 -17.18 -8.87 12.97
N VAL A 3 -16.35 -7.94 13.40
CA VAL A 3 -15.18 -7.48 12.65
C VAL A 3 -13.94 -7.64 13.51
N ALA A 4 -12.87 -8.11 12.91
CA ALA A 4 -11.55 -8.10 13.53
C ALA A 4 -10.54 -7.40 12.63
N SER A 5 -9.59 -6.70 13.23
CA SER A 5 -8.44 -6.15 12.56
C SER A 5 -7.17 -6.61 13.26
N ILE A 6 -6.28 -7.26 12.51
CA ILE A 6 -5.01 -7.76 13.03
C ILE A 6 -3.91 -6.88 12.46
N HIS A 7 -3.31 -6.09 13.36
CA HIS A 7 -2.15 -5.25 13.09
C HIS A 7 -2.31 -4.24 11.94
N GLN A 8 -3.55 -3.95 11.52
CA GLN A 8 -3.80 -2.90 10.52
C GLN A 8 -3.42 -1.55 11.10
N PHE A 9 -2.59 -0.79 10.41
CA PHE A 9 -2.20 0.57 10.80
C PHE A 9 -3.26 1.61 10.35
N MET A 10 -3.10 2.85 10.79
CA MET A 10 -3.99 3.98 10.48
C MET A 10 -5.46 3.73 10.85
N LEU A 11 -5.67 3.25 12.08
CA LEU A 11 -7.02 3.01 12.60
C LEU A 11 -7.61 4.21 13.36
N GLU A 12 -7.01 5.37 13.30
CA GLU A 12 -7.55 6.59 13.89
C GLU A 12 -8.97 6.85 13.35
N ASN A 13 -9.87 7.09 14.27
CA ASN A 13 -11.31 7.26 13.98
C ASN A 13 -12.02 5.99 13.45
N ASN A 14 -11.39 4.83 13.49
CA ASN A 14 -12.00 3.55 13.15
C ASN A 14 -12.81 3.00 14.35
N PRO A 15 -13.97 2.35 14.12
CA PRO A 15 -14.71 1.68 15.18
C PRO A 15 -13.97 0.50 15.82
N CYS A 16 -13.02 -0.14 15.11
CA CYS A 16 -12.20 -1.21 15.67
C CYS A 16 -11.28 -0.71 16.80
N ARG A 17 -11.37 -1.32 17.98
CA ARG A 17 -10.65 -0.87 19.19
C ARG A 17 -10.13 -2.08 19.98
N GLU A 18 -9.07 -1.83 20.74
CA GLU A 18 -8.66 -2.75 21.79
C GLU A 18 -9.79 -2.89 22.84
N GLY A 19 -10.09 -4.11 23.23
CA GLY A 19 -11.14 -4.41 24.21
C GLY A 19 -12.57 -4.47 23.68
N ASP A 20 -12.83 -4.11 22.41
CA ASP A 20 -14.14 -4.30 21.78
C ASP A 20 -14.25 -5.74 21.24
N ALA A 21 -15.38 -6.42 21.55
CA ALA A 21 -15.58 -7.80 21.12
C ALA A 21 -16.24 -7.90 19.73
N GLN A 22 -17.01 -6.91 19.33
CA GLN A 22 -17.71 -6.91 18.04
C GLN A 22 -16.90 -6.28 16.92
N CYS A 23 -16.09 -5.28 17.28
CA CYS A 23 -15.20 -4.62 16.35
C CYS A 23 -13.81 -4.55 16.98
N ALA A 24 -13.11 -5.69 16.99
CA ALA A 24 -11.89 -5.89 17.73
C ALA A 24 -10.64 -5.46 16.94
N TYR A 25 -9.74 -4.75 17.62
CA TYR A 25 -8.38 -4.53 17.13
C TYR A 25 -7.40 -5.38 17.93
N PHE A 26 -6.64 -6.20 17.24
CA PHE A 26 -5.62 -7.06 17.81
C PHE A 26 -4.24 -6.55 17.48
N ARG A 27 -3.52 -6.11 18.52
CA ARG A 27 -2.09 -5.85 18.45
C ARG A 27 -1.35 -7.15 18.77
N CYS A 28 -0.37 -7.52 17.96
CA CYS A 28 0.55 -8.59 18.36
C CYS A 28 1.36 -8.14 19.57
N GLY A 29 1.47 -8.99 20.59
CA GLY A 29 2.12 -8.66 21.85
C GLY A 29 3.64 -8.42 21.77
N LYS A 30 4.22 -8.49 20.59
CA LYS A 30 5.61 -8.29 20.24
C LYS A 30 5.76 -7.04 19.36
N ASP A 31 6.72 -6.20 19.64
CA ASP A 31 7.02 -5.02 18.84
C ASP A 31 8.55 -4.93 18.63
N PRO A 32 9.05 -5.06 17.39
CA PRO A 32 8.28 -5.35 16.17
C PRO A 32 7.76 -6.79 16.11
N SER A 33 6.54 -6.97 15.59
CA SER A 33 5.99 -8.28 15.26
C SER A 33 6.20 -8.57 13.77
N ASP A 34 6.46 -9.84 13.44
CA ASP A 34 6.57 -10.29 12.05
C ASP A 34 5.31 -11.06 11.59
N SER A 35 5.32 -11.54 10.35
CA SER A 35 4.23 -12.32 9.78
C SER A 35 3.89 -13.54 10.61
N ARG A 36 4.87 -14.26 11.18
CA ARG A 36 4.62 -15.46 12.01
C ARG A 36 3.81 -15.13 13.26
N ASP A 37 4.17 -14.04 13.96
CA ASP A 37 3.44 -13.59 15.16
C ASP A 37 1.98 -13.26 14.81
N ARG A 38 1.75 -12.62 13.67
CA ARG A 38 0.42 -12.22 13.20
C ARG A 38 -0.41 -13.41 12.73
N PHE A 39 0.18 -14.33 11.96
CA PHE A 39 -0.48 -15.58 11.60
C PHE A 39 -0.77 -16.48 12.80
N ALA A 40 0.11 -16.51 13.81
CA ALA A 40 -0.15 -17.27 15.04
C ALA A 40 -1.44 -16.79 15.74
N LEU A 41 -1.69 -15.47 15.74
CA LEU A 41 -2.94 -14.92 16.27
C LEU A 41 -4.16 -15.34 15.42
N LEU A 42 -4.06 -15.22 14.11
CA LEU A 42 -5.13 -15.62 13.17
C LEU A 42 -5.45 -17.12 13.26
N LYS A 43 -4.41 -17.97 13.33
CA LYS A 43 -4.56 -19.43 13.52
C LYS A 43 -5.24 -19.78 14.85
N ARG A 44 -4.90 -19.09 15.94
CA ARG A 44 -5.59 -19.27 17.23
C ARG A 44 -7.06 -18.91 17.16
N MET A 45 -7.42 -17.83 16.44
CA MET A 45 -8.83 -17.47 16.21
C MET A 45 -9.55 -18.58 15.44
N ALA A 46 -8.96 -19.08 14.36
CA ALA A 46 -9.52 -20.18 13.57
C ALA A 46 -9.66 -21.49 14.36
N LEU A 47 -8.78 -21.75 15.32
CA LEU A 47 -8.84 -22.92 16.21
C LEU A 47 -9.86 -22.75 17.36
N GLY A 48 -10.52 -21.61 17.51
CA GLY A 48 -11.40 -21.32 18.64
C GLY A 48 -10.64 -21.18 19.96
N GLN A 49 -9.37 -20.84 19.91
CA GLN A 49 -8.55 -20.61 21.10
C GLN A 49 -8.68 -19.16 21.58
N ALA A 50 -8.34 -18.95 22.84
CA ALA A 50 -8.40 -17.61 23.42
C ALA A 50 -7.39 -16.67 22.76
N VAL A 51 -7.87 -15.50 22.36
CA VAL A 51 -7.08 -14.35 21.90
C VAL A 51 -7.39 -13.15 22.78
N TYR A 52 -6.51 -12.15 22.77
CA TYR A 52 -6.65 -10.97 23.64
C TYR A 52 -6.64 -9.71 22.81
N THR A 53 -7.60 -8.82 23.08
CA THR A 53 -7.61 -7.45 22.58
C THR A 53 -7.56 -6.50 23.77
N GLY A 54 -6.43 -5.83 23.98
CA GLY A 54 -6.13 -5.20 25.27
C GLY A 54 -6.14 -6.24 26.39
N GLU A 55 -6.85 -5.96 27.48
CA GLU A 55 -7.01 -6.89 28.60
C GLU A 55 -8.15 -7.91 28.41
N ARG A 56 -8.95 -7.76 27.37
CA ARG A 56 -10.13 -8.58 27.14
C ARG A 56 -9.79 -9.88 26.44
N LYS A 57 -10.16 -10.99 27.07
CA LYS A 57 -10.12 -12.33 26.48
C LYS A 57 -11.33 -12.56 25.59
N ILE A 58 -11.09 -12.99 24.35
CA ILE A 58 -12.13 -13.40 23.40
C ILE A 58 -11.86 -14.83 22.96
N VAL A 59 -12.91 -15.60 22.78
CA VAL A 59 -12.89 -16.90 22.12
C VAL A 59 -13.94 -16.87 21.03
N TYR A 60 -13.51 -17.02 19.80
CA TYR A 60 -14.40 -17.09 18.64
C TYR A 60 -14.81 -18.55 18.43
N SER A 61 -16.12 -18.83 18.42
CA SER A 61 -16.66 -20.14 18.02
C SER A 61 -16.49 -20.36 16.51
N GLU A 62 -16.64 -19.28 15.75
CA GLU A 62 -16.38 -19.16 14.32
C GLU A 62 -15.50 -17.92 14.09
N LEU A 63 -14.80 -17.83 12.97
CA LEU A 63 -14.07 -16.62 12.64
C LEU A 63 -15.01 -15.40 12.59
N PRO A 64 -14.53 -14.18 12.86
CA PRO A 64 -15.31 -12.97 12.62
C PRO A 64 -15.83 -12.92 11.18
N ASP A 65 -17.01 -12.31 10.99
CA ASP A 65 -17.61 -12.17 9.65
C ASP A 65 -16.65 -11.48 8.66
N PHE A 66 -15.88 -10.50 9.14
CA PHE A 66 -14.83 -9.85 8.38
C PHE A 66 -13.55 -9.73 9.20
N THR A 67 -12.42 -10.11 8.62
CA THR A 67 -11.09 -9.93 9.25
C THR A 67 -10.16 -9.18 8.30
N ALA A 68 -9.72 -7.99 8.71
CA ALA A 68 -8.62 -7.28 8.07
C ALA A 68 -7.29 -7.78 8.68
N PHE A 69 -6.37 -8.22 7.84
CA PHE A 69 -5.09 -8.78 8.25
C PHE A 69 -3.97 -8.10 7.49
N TYR A 70 -3.00 -7.52 8.20
CA TYR A 70 -1.91 -6.78 7.60
C TYR A 70 -0.54 -7.33 7.99
N ILE A 71 0.36 -7.40 7.04
CA ILE A 71 1.77 -7.76 7.21
C ILE A 71 2.63 -6.80 6.41
N ASP A 72 3.69 -6.28 7.02
CA ASP A 72 4.61 -5.26 6.47
C ASP A 72 6.04 -5.79 6.27
N ASP A 73 6.23 -7.10 6.39
CA ASP A 73 7.55 -7.73 6.30
C ASP A 73 8.25 -7.42 4.97
N ILE A 74 7.52 -7.57 3.85
CA ILE A 74 8.08 -7.39 2.50
C ILE A 74 8.38 -5.93 2.22
N ASP A 75 7.51 -5.02 2.66
CA ASP A 75 7.73 -3.58 2.56
C ASP A 75 8.97 -3.17 3.34
N SER A 76 9.06 -3.58 4.60
CA SER A 76 10.21 -3.29 5.48
C SER A 76 11.52 -3.84 4.92
N LEU A 77 11.50 -5.03 4.33
CA LEU A 77 12.64 -5.61 3.65
C LEU A 77 13.01 -4.83 2.37
N GLY A 78 12.02 -4.47 1.57
CA GLY A 78 12.20 -3.75 0.32
C GLY A 78 12.91 -2.40 0.49
N HIS A 79 12.53 -1.65 1.51
CA HIS A 79 13.15 -0.35 1.80
C HIS A 79 14.65 -0.41 2.08
N ASN A 80 15.17 -1.50 2.60
CA ASN A 80 16.59 -1.67 2.93
C ASN A 80 17.18 -0.52 3.77
N ASN A 81 16.43 0.02 4.70
CA ASN A 81 16.86 1.14 5.53
C ASN A 81 17.37 0.67 6.90
N ALA A 82 18.15 1.52 7.58
CA ALA A 82 18.72 1.22 8.90
C ALA A 82 17.70 1.32 10.05
N TYR A 83 16.51 1.83 9.79
CA TYR A 83 15.47 2.11 10.79
C TYR A 83 14.38 1.01 10.82
N GLY A 84 14.38 0.11 9.84
CA GLY A 84 13.44 -0.99 9.77
C GLY A 84 13.77 -2.13 10.73
N PRO A 85 12.86 -3.08 10.93
CA PRO A 85 13.06 -4.23 11.83
C PRO A 85 14.08 -5.24 11.29
N TYR A 86 14.46 -5.14 10.03
CA TYR A 86 15.41 -6.03 9.37
C TYR A 86 16.76 -5.35 9.17
N PRO A 87 17.87 -6.10 9.21
CA PRO A 87 19.19 -5.53 9.01
C PRO A 87 19.34 -4.98 7.59
N LYS A 88 19.96 -3.80 7.48
CA LYS A 88 20.35 -3.25 6.18
C LYS A 88 21.38 -4.17 5.53
N ARG A 89 21.15 -4.52 4.26
CA ARG A 89 22.06 -5.34 3.45
C ARG A 89 22.99 -4.46 2.62
N ALA A 90 24.14 -5.01 2.30
CA ALA A 90 25.16 -4.32 1.51
C ALA A 90 24.92 -4.46 -0.01
N THR A 91 24.24 -5.53 -0.44
CA THR A 91 23.99 -5.79 -1.86
C THR A 91 22.50 -6.05 -2.15
N PHE A 92 22.12 -5.80 -3.40
CA PHE A 92 20.75 -6.06 -3.87
C PHE A 92 20.42 -7.56 -3.79
N GLU A 93 21.38 -8.42 -4.14
CA GLU A 93 21.20 -9.87 -4.13
C GLU A 93 20.96 -10.42 -2.70
N GLU A 94 21.65 -9.86 -1.70
CA GLU A 94 21.40 -10.22 -0.31
C GLU A 94 19.96 -9.82 0.12
N ARG A 95 19.54 -8.61 -0.26
CA ARG A 95 18.19 -8.13 0.05
C ARG A 95 17.12 -8.95 -0.68
N GLN A 96 17.34 -9.26 -1.95
CA GLN A 96 16.43 -10.09 -2.73
C GLN A 96 16.24 -11.48 -2.09
N ARG A 97 17.31 -12.08 -1.61
CA ARG A 97 17.27 -13.37 -0.89
C ARG A 97 16.44 -13.27 0.39
N ASP A 98 16.64 -12.21 1.19
CA ASP A 98 15.83 -11.99 2.40
C ASP A 98 14.33 -11.90 2.09
N ILE A 99 13.97 -11.25 0.97
CA ILE A 99 12.58 -11.13 0.50
C ILE A 99 12.04 -12.50 0.09
N GLU A 100 12.78 -13.27 -0.68
CA GLU A 100 12.39 -14.62 -1.13
C GLU A 100 12.17 -15.55 0.07
N GLU A 101 13.12 -15.59 1.01
CA GLU A 101 13.00 -16.37 2.24
C GLU A 101 11.78 -15.95 3.08
N ARG A 102 11.45 -14.65 3.10
CA ARG A 102 10.28 -14.15 3.82
C ARG A 102 8.97 -14.51 3.12
N LEU A 103 8.94 -14.48 1.80
CA LEU A 103 7.79 -14.94 1.01
C LEU A 103 7.49 -16.42 1.24
N GLU A 104 8.52 -17.28 1.31
CA GLU A 104 8.36 -18.69 1.66
C GLU A 104 7.73 -18.87 3.06
N VAL A 105 8.17 -18.07 4.04
CA VAL A 105 7.56 -18.05 5.38
C VAL A 105 6.10 -17.67 5.34
N ILE A 106 5.76 -16.59 4.63
CA ILE A 106 4.38 -16.09 4.51
C ILE A 106 3.51 -17.14 3.82
N GLN A 107 4.00 -17.77 2.77
CA GLN A 107 3.31 -18.86 2.06
C GLN A 107 3.00 -20.02 3.03
N GLN A 108 3.99 -20.51 3.77
CA GLN A 108 3.80 -21.62 4.71
C GLN A 108 2.78 -21.28 5.81
N GLU A 109 2.86 -20.05 6.36
CA GLU A 109 1.92 -19.59 7.39
C GLU A 109 0.48 -19.51 6.86
N LEU A 110 0.31 -19.09 5.59
CA LEU A 110 -0.98 -19.05 4.93
C LEU A 110 -1.53 -20.45 4.65
N GLU A 111 -0.70 -21.36 4.16
CA GLU A 111 -1.06 -22.76 3.94
C GLU A 111 -1.53 -23.42 5.22
N ASP A 112 -0.78 -23.28 6.32
CA ASP A 112 -1.16 -23.77 7.65
C ASP A 112 -2.52 -23.21 8.11
N PHE A 113 -2.74 -21.92 7.91
CA PHE A 113 -4.02 -21.28 8.24
C PHE A 113 -5.17 -21.84 7.41
N VAL A 114 -5.00 -21.99 6.10
CA VAL A 114 -5.99 -22.57 5.19
C VAL A 114 -6.31 -24.01 5.58
N ASP A 115 -5.30 -24.81 5.95
CA ASP A 115 -5.48 -26.19 6.35
C ASP A 115 -6.25 -26.30 7.68
N ILE A 116 -5.97 -25.43 8.64
CA ILE A 116 -6.77 -25.31 9.86
C ILE A 116 -8.24 -25.00 9.51
N CYS A 117 -8.47 -24.05 8.61
CA CYS A 117 -9.82 -23.69 8.19
C CYS A 117 -10.55 -24.84 7.49
N LYS A 118 -9.86 -25.63 6.65
CA LYS A 118 -10.41 -26.84 6.02
C LYS A 118 -10.76 -27.91 7.07
N GLN A 119 -9.84 -28.20 7.99
CA GLN A 119 -10.07 -29.19 9.07
C GLN A 119 -11.23 -28.80 9.99
N ARG A 120 -11.43 -27.50 10.21
CA ARG A 120 -12.53 -26.96 11.01
C ARG A 120 -13.85 -26.80 10.24
N GLY A 121 -13.87 -27.09 8.93
CA GLY A 121 -15.05 -26.90 8.08
C GLY A 121 -15.39 -25.43 7.80
N LEU A 122 -14.48 -24.51 8.07
CA LEU A 122 -14.68 -23.07 7.87
C LEU A 122 -14.48 -22.66 6.40
N PHE A 123 -13.53 -23.30 5.73
CA PHE A 123 -13.05 -22.91 4.39
C PHE A 123 -14.15 -22.84 3.34
N GLN A 124 -15.15 -23.71 3.42
CA GLN A 124 -16.27 -23.74 2.44
C GLN A 124 -17.10 -22.46 2.42
N ASN A 125 -17.11 -21.73 3.53
CA ASN A 125 -17.86 -20.47 3.69
C ASN A 125 -16.95 -19.24 3.68
N MET A 126 -15.67 -19.39 3.36
CA MET A 126 -14.71 -18.30 3.36
C MET A 126 -14.43 -17.78 1.95
N ALA A 127 -14.12 -16.48 1.89
CA ALA A 127 -13.42 -15.83 0.79
C ALA A 127 -12.23 -15.07 1.39
N ILE A 128 -11.03 -15.36 0.92
CA ILE A 128 -9.80 -14.70 1.34
C ILE A 128 -9.29 -13.90 0.15
N LEU A 129 -9.26 -12.57 0.30
CA LEU A 129 -8.62 -11.67 -0.64
C LEU A 129 -7.21 -11.36 -0.15
N ILE A 130 -6.22 -11.66 -0.98
CA ILE A 130 -4.82 -11.36 -0.74
C ILE A 130 -4.39 -10.33 -1.77
N THR A 131 -3.87 -9.20 -1.32
CA THR A 131 -3.40 -8.12 -2.19
C THR A 131 -2.34 -7.29 -1.45
N THR A 132 -1.77 -6.33 -2.14
CA THR A 132 -0.88 -5.31 -1.56
C THR A 132 -1.49 -3.93 -1.76
N ASP A 133 -1.09 -2.97 -0.97
CA ASP A 133 -1.43 -1.55 -1.11
C ASP A 133 -0.62 -0.88 -2.23
N HIS A 134 0.62 -1.34 -2.48
CA HIS A 134 1.52 -0.88 -3.53
C HIS A 134 2.53 -1.97 -3.90
N GLY A 135 3.24 -1.76 -5.01
CA GLY A 135 4.48 -2.44 -5.33
C GLY A 135 5.70 -1.68 -4.79
N MET A 136 6.88 -1.91 -5.35
CA MET A 136 8.09 -1.19 -4.94
C MET A 136 9.00 -0.90 -6.14
N THR A 137 9.43 0.36 -6.24
CA THR A 137 10.36 0.84 -7.28
C THR A 137 11.78 0.88 -6.71
N PRO A 138 12.73 0.16 -7.31
CA PRO A 138 14.12 0.17 -6.87
C PRO A 138 14.82 1.49 -7.21
N PHE A 139 15.80 1.86 -6.38
CA PHE A 139 16.69 3.00 -6.63
C PHE A 139 18.11 2.70 -6.22
N TYR A 140 19.07 3.38 -6.87
CA TYR A 140 20.50 3.14 -6.68
C TYR A 140 21.32 4.42 -6.73
N GLY A 141 22.48 4.41 -6.06
CA GLY A 141 23.53 5.40 -6.19
C GLY A 141 23.19 6.78 -5.64
N LYS A 142 23.70 7.81 -6.29
CA LYS A 142 23.51 9.20 -5.87
C LYS A 142 22.14 9.74 -6.18
N SER A 143 21.66 10.60 -5.31
CA SER A 143 20.42 11.33 -5.51
C SER A 143 20.47 12.27 -6.72
N SER A 144 19.39 12.29 -7.50
CA SER A 144 19.16 13.25 -8.59
C SER A 144 18.72 14.64 -8.10
N LEU A 145 18.43 14.80 -6.80
CA LEU A 145 17.94 16.05 -6.23
C LEU A 145 18.90 17.24 -6.41
N PRO A 146 20.23 17.10 -6.18
CA PRO A 146 21.15 18.20 -6.42
C PRO A 146 21.16 18.67 -7.87
N ASP A 147 21.14 17.73 -8.84
CA ASP A 147 21.07 18.07 -10.27
C ASP A 147 19.75 18.77 -10.62
N LEU A 148 18.63 18.32 -10.07
CA LEU A 148 17.31 18.95 -10.26
C LEU A 148 17.35 20.42 -9.82
N LEU A 149 17.86 20.70 -8.62
CA LEU A 149 17.99 22.06 -8.08
C LEU A 149 18.91 22.93 -8.95
N VAL A 150 20.05 22.39 -9.40
CA VAL A 150 20.98 23.09 -10.31
C VAL A 150 20.30 23.44 -11.62
N ARG A 151 19.58 22.50 -12.23
CA ARG A 151 18.85 22.73 -13.51
C ARG A 151 17.77 23.80 -13.38
N LEU A 152 16.93 23.73 -12.34
CA LEU A 152 15.87 24.72 -12.11
C LEU A 152 16.45 26.11 -11.89
N ASN A 153 17.43 26.24 -11.00
CA ASN A 153 18.07 27.53 -10.70
C ASN A 153 18.84 28.08 -11.90
N GLY A 154 19.54 27.22 -12.66
CA GLY A 154 20.25 27.60 -13.90
C GLY A 154 19.30 28.10 -15.00
N ALA A 155 18.05 27.69 -14.99
CA ALA A 155 17.01 28.18 -15.88
C ALA A 155 16.25 29.40 -15.35
N GLY A 156 16.67 29.97 -14.25
CA GLY A 156 16.06 31.17 -13.64
C GLY A 156 14.83 30.90 -12.79
N ILE A 157 14.53 29.62 -12.45
CA ILE A 157 13.49 29.25 -11.49
C ILE A 157 14.15 29.11 -10.11
N LYS A 158 13.91 30.05 -9.20
CA LYS A 158 14.48 30.02 -7.86
C LYS A 158 13.84 28.91 -6.99
N ALA A 159 14.39 27.72 -7.11
CA ALA A 159 13.94 26.50 -6.44
C ALA A 159 14.86 26.13 -5.28
N THR A 160 14.27 25.69 -4.17
CA THR A 160 15.03 25.26 -2.99
C THR A 160 14.25 24.25 -2.16
N LEU A 161 14.91 23.64 -1.17
CA LEU A 161 14.27 22.82 -0.13
C LEU A 161 13.54 23.70 0.89
N PRO A 162 12.56 23.17 1.63
CA PRO A 162 11.78 23.94 2.61
C PRO A 162 12.64 24.66 3.64
N GLU A 163 13.64 23.98 4.18
CA GLU A 163 14.55 24.50 5.21
C GLU A 163 15.52 25.58 4.70
N MET A 164 15.71 25.68 3.40
CA MET A 164 16.59 26.66 2.75
C MET A 164 15.81 27.82 2.11
N ARG A 165 14.54 27.96 2.41
CA ARG A 165 13.67 29.00 1.85
C ARG A 165 14.16 30.40 2.18
N THR A 166 14.16 31.28 1.18
CA THR A 166 14.46 32.71 1.27
C THR A 166 13.26 33.54 0.76
N THR A 167 13.34 34.86 0.87
CA THR A 167 12.27 35.79 0.41
C THR A 167 12.07 35.78 -1.10
N ASP A 168 13.07 35.39 -1.87
CA ASP A 168 13.04 35.34 -3.33
C ASP A 168 12.78 33.93 -3.88
N THR A 169 12.56 32.94 -3.03
CA THR A 169 12.20 31.58 -3.44
C THR A 169 10.89 31.58 -4.20
N GLN A 170 10.86 30.95 -5.36
CA GLN A 170 9.67 30.80 -6.20
C GLN A 170 9.04 29.42 -6.06
N VAL A 171 9.87 28.37 -5.95
CA VAL A 171 9.44 26.98 -5.90
C VAL A 171 10.08 26.26 -4.73
N ILE A 172 9.28 25.62 -3.91
CA ILE A 172 9.74 24.68 -2.90
C ILE A 172 9.75 23.29 -3.53
N VAL A 173 10.88 22.61 -3.45
CA VAL A 173 11.04 21.20 -3.82
C VAL A 173 10.93 20.38 -2.55
N LEU A 174 9.91 19.56 -2.44
CA LEU A 174 9.72 18.62 -1.35
C LEU A 174 10.06 17.22 -1.86
N PRO A 175 11.29 16.72 -1.61
CA PRO A 175 11.70 15.41 -2.08
C PRO A 175 11.16 14.32 -1.16
N TYR A 176 10.60 13.29 -1.77
CA TYR A 176 10.43 11.97 -1.21
C TYR A 176 11.52 11.04 -1.76
N THR A 177 11.45 9.75 -1.47
CA THR A 177 12.51 8.84 -1.95
C THR A 177 12.53 8.79 -3.47
N ILE A 178 11.44 8.44 -4.11
CA ILE A 178 11.32 8.21 -5.56
C ILE A 178 10.29 9.12 -6.23
N GLU A 179 9.97 10.23 -5.60
CA GLU A 179 9.22 11.33 -6.19
C GLU A 179 9.67 12.67 -5.61
N ALA A 180 9.31 13.76 -6.25
CA ALA A 180 9.43 15.09 -5.67
C ALA A 180 8.20 15.93 -6.01
N SER A 181 7.63 16.54 -4.99
CA SER A 181 6.53 17.49 -5.11
C SER A 181 7.05 18.92 -5.21
N LEU A 182 6.56 19.69 -6.19
CA LEU A 182 6.90 21.10 -6.33
C LEU A 182 5.72 21.98 -5.93
N TYR A 183 5.97 22.92 -5.05
CA TYR A 183 5.00 23.93 -4.60
C TYR A 183 5.44 25.32 -4.98
N CYS A 184 4.63 26.02 -5.78
CA CYS A 184 4.88 27.39 -6.16
C CYS A 184 4.45 28.35 -5.04
N ILE A 185 5.37 29.18 -4.54
CA ILE A 185 5.05 30.19 -3.50
C ILE A 185 4.06 31.22 -4.03
N HIS A 186 4.20 31.58 -5.31
CA HIS A 186 3.28 32.41 -6.07
C HIS A 186 3.06 31.78 -7.44
N PRO A 187 1.93 32.06 -8.10
CA PRO A 187 1.68 31.56 -9.45
C PRO A 187 2.82 31.92 -10.40
N LEU A 188 3.37 30.94 -11.09
CA LEU A 188 4.36 31.15 -12.15
C LEU A 188 3.72 31.80 -13.36
N THR A 189 4.46 32.66 -14.05
CA THR A 189 4.07 33.12 -15.39
C THR A 189 4.03 31.93 -16.35
N GLN A 190 3.34 32.08 -17.48
CA GLN A 190 3.28 31.01 -18.48
C GLN A 190 4.68 30.65 -19.01
N GLU A 191 5.55 31.61 -19.18
CA GLU A 191 6.93 31.38 -19.60
C GLU A 191 7.74 30.62 -18.55
N GLN A 192 7.65 31.02 -17.29
CA GLN A 192 8.28 30.28 -16.17
C GLN A 192 7.78 28.86 -16.05
N ARG A 193 6.46 28.64 -16.19
CA ARG A 193 5.87 27.31 -16.14
C ARG A 193 6.38 26.43 -17.28
N GLN A 194 6.42 26.95 -18.51
CA GLN A 194 6.96 26.23 -19.66
C GLN A 194 8.45 25.91 -19.50
N THR A 195 9.23 26.86 -18.96
CA THR A 195 10.65 26.68 -18.67
C THR A 195 10.84 25.56 -17.64
N LEU A 196 10.09 25.57 -16.51
CA LEU A 196 10.12 24.54 -15.49
C LEU A 196 9.82 23.16 -16.09
N LEU A 197 8.73 23.03 -16.83
CA LEU A 197 8.34 21.78 -17.47
C LEU A 197 9.41 21.27 -18.44
N LYS A 198 9.95 22.15 -19.27
CA LYS A 198 11.03 21.79 -20.22
C LYS A 198 12.26 21.27 -19.48
N VAL A 199 12.68 21.99 -18.43
CA VAL A 199 13.86 21.62 -17.63
C VAL A 199 13.67 20.28 -16.94
N CYS A 200 12.53 20.07 -16.27
CA CYS A 200 12.25 18.82 -15.59
C CYS A 200 12.15 17.64 -16.58
N ARG A 201 11.38 17.81 -17.67
CA ARG A 201 11.19 16.75 -18.69
C ARG A 201 12.46 16.39 -19.45
N SER A 202 13.43 17.31 -19.54
CA SER A 202 14.72 17.05 -20.20
C SER A 202 15.76 16.38 -19.31
N ALA A 203 15.48 16.21 -18.03
CA ALA A 203 16.41 15.56 -17.12
C ALA A 203 16.47 14.05 -17.43
N PRO A 204 17.68 13.45 -17.55
CA PRO A 204 17.83 12.07 -18.04
C PRO A 204 17.26 11.02 -17.10
N TYR A 205 17.03 11.36 -15.85
CA TYR A 205 16.42 10.50 -14.84
C TYR A 205 14.90 10.65 -14.74
N MET A 206 14.29 11.60 -15.48
CA MET A 206 12.88 11.93 -15.33
C MET A 206 12.00 11.06 -16.23
N GLN A 207 11.07 10.34 -15.62
CA GLN A 207 10.05 9.55 -16.31
C GLN A 207 8.79 10.38 -16.60
N GLN A 208 8.25 11.01 -15.55
CA GLN A 208 7.00 11.76 -15.64
C GLN A 208 7.10 13.10 -14.91
N VAL A 209 6.46 14.11 -15.47
CA VAL A 209 6.23 15.40 -14.83
C VAL A 209 4.76 15.73 -15.01
N LEU A 210 4.02 15.64 -13.93
CA LEU A 210 2.58 15.89 -13.91
C LEU A 210 2.29 17.28 -13.37
N GLU A 211 1.33 17.95 -13.96
CA GLU A 211 0.82 19.22 -13.50
C GLU A 211 -0.44 19.02 -12.64
N LYS A 212 -0.74 19.96 -11.74
CA LYS A 212 -1.86 19.90 -10.79
C LYS A 212 -3.19 19.46 -11.42
N GLU A 213 -3.54 20.03 -12.55
CA GLU A 213 -4.81 19.69 -13.23
C GLU A 213 -4.78 18.27 -13.81
N GLU A 214 -3.64 17.80 -14.29
CA GLU A 214 -3.47 16.43 -14.75
C GLU A 214 -3.60 15.44 -13.57
N MET A 215 -2.97 15.74 -12.44
CA MET A 215 -3.08 14.93 -11.22
C MET A 215 -4.53 14.84 -10.72
N ARG A 216 -5.27 15.96 -10.76
CA ARG A 216 -6.69 15.97 -10.38
C ARG A 216 -7.55 15.12 -11.31
N HIS A 217 -7.36 15.25 -12.63
CA HIS A 217 -8.20 14.54 -13.60
C HIS A 217 -7.87 13.06 -13.71
N ARG A 218 -6.60 12.68 -13.65
CA ARG A 218 -6.19 11.29 -13.84
C ARG A 218 -6.21 10.47 -12.55
N TYR A 219 -5.85 11.11 -11.42
CA TYR A 219 -5.64 10.42 -10.15
C TYR A 219 -6.55 10.89 -9.01
N GLY A 220 -7.46 11.82 -9.27
CA GLY A 220 -8.39 12.33 -8.27
C GLY A 220 -7.71 13.11 -7.13
N MET A 221 -6.49 13.63 -7.37
CA MET A 221 -5.74 14.35 -6.33
C MET A 221 -6.47 15.60 -5.88
N ASP A 222 -6.46 15.87 -4.57
CA ASP A 222 -7.07 17.07 -3.96
C ASP A 222 -6.43 18.36 -4.49
N SER A 223 -7.23 19.42 -4.56
CA SER A 223 -6.77 20.74 -5.00
C SER A 223 -5.66 21.36 -4.15
N ARG A 224 -5.45 20.85 -2.92
CA ARG A 224 -4.35 21.24 -2.02
C ARG A 224 -3.04 20.51 -2.32
N GLY A 225 -3.04 19.56 -3.23
CA GLY A 225 -1.83 18.86 -3.70
C GLY A 225 -0.78 19.79 -4.32
N PRO A 226 0.39 19.24 -4.69
CA PRO A 226 1.48 20.00 -5.29
C PRO A 226 1.07 20.63 -6.63
N ASP A 227 1.81 21.65 -7.07
CA ASP A 227 1.61 22.24 -8.39
C ASP A 227 2.21 21.37 -9.51
N PHE A 228 3.29 20.64 -9.19
CA PHE A 228 3.89 19.63 -10.07
C PHE A 228 4.36 18.44 -9.25
N LEU A 229 4.20 17.26 -9.82
CA LEU A 229 4.74 16.00 -9.29
C LEU A 229 5.78 15.47 -10.27
N LEU A 230 6.95 15.14 -9.75
CA LEU A 230 8.09 14.63 -10.50
C LEU A 230 8.33 13.19 -10.12
N CYS A 231 8.26 12.28 -11.10
CA CYS A 231 8.53 10.86 -10.90
C CYS A 231 9.74 10.48 -11.76
N PRO A 232 10.85 10.04 -11.16
CA PRO A 232 12.01 9.56 -11.91
C PRO A 232 11.76 8.15 -12.45
N HIS A 233 12.59 7.71 -13.40
CA HIS A 233 12.65 6.30 -13.79
C HIS A 233 13.11 5.43 -12.62
N ALA A 234 12.69 4.18 -12.60
CA ALA A 234 13.26 3.16 -11.72
C ALA A 234 14.79 3.18 -11.79
N GLY A 235 15.44 3.04 -10.64
CA GLY A 235 16.90 3.19 -10.50
C GLY A 235 17.35 4.60 -10.08
N SER A 236 16.55 5.63 -10.30
CA SER A 236 16.83 7.02 -9.89
C SER A 236 15.99 7.42 -8.68
N HIS A 237 16.47 8.41 -7.91
CA HIS A 237 15.77 8.87 -6.72
C HIS A 237 16.09 10.32 -6.35
N PHE A 238 15.29 10.88 -5.43
CA PHE A 238 15.48 12.22 -4.84
C PHE A 238 15.80 12.17 -3.35
N TYR A 239 16.12 10.99 -2.81
CA TYR A 239 16.47 10.86 -1.41
C TYR A 239 17.66 11.77 -1.05
N HIS A 240 17.58 12.50 0.08
CA HIS A 240 18.50 13.60 0.36
C HIS A 240 19.33 13.42 1.64
N LYS A 241 19.17 12.29 2.34
CA LYS A 241 19.91 11.99 3.58
C LYS A 241 20.77 10.75 3.40
N ASP A 242 22.00 10.81 3.92
CA ASP A 242 22.90 9.66 4.01
C ASP A 242 23.09 8.86 2.70
N VAL A 243 23.23 9.58 1.58
CA VAL A 243 23.30 9.00 0.23
C VAL A 243 24.74 8.92 -0.25
N SER A 244 25.14 7.74 -0.75
CA SER A 244 26.46 7.48 -1.34
C SER A 244 26.31 6.80 -2.70
N GLU A 245 27.43 6.52 -3.38
CA GLU A 245 27.47 5.72 -4.61
C GLU A 245 26.93 4.31 -4.39
N ASP A 246 27.08 3.76 -3.17
CA ASP A 246 26.67 2.40 -2.81
C ASP A 246 25.25 2.36 -2.23
N THR A 247 24.52 3.48 -2.26
CA THR A 247 23.15 3.50 -1.77
C THR A 247 22.25 2.67 -2.70
N PHE A 248 21.46 1.80 -2.10
CA PHE A 248 20.36 1.15 -2.79
C PHE A 248 19.20 0.88 -1.84
N GLY A 249 18.03 0.74 -2.39
CA GLY A 249 16.80 0.40 -1.71
C GLY A 249 15.63 0.37 -2.69
N ALA A 250 14.44 0.31 -2.15
CA ALA A 250 13.23 0.53 -2.92
C ALA A 250 12.27 1.42 -2.13
N SER A 251 11.33 2.02 -2.81
CA SER A 251 10.23 2.78 -2.23
C SER A 251 9.00 2.66 -3.12
N HIS A 252 7.86 3.18 -2.68
CA HIS A 252 6.58 2.95 -3.35
C HIS A 252 5.85 4.23 -3.75
N ASP A 253 6.33 5.41 -3.32
CA ASP A 253 5.74 6.70 -3.68
C ASP A 253 6.13 7.07 -5.12
N SER A 254 5.60 6.33 -6.11
CA SER A 254 5.94 6.51 -7.52
C SER A 254 4.79 6.11 -8.44
N LEU A 255 4.74 6.75 -9.62
CA LEU A 255 3.87 6.34 -10.72
C LEU A 255 4.55 5.35 -11.68
N ASP A 256 5.72 4.84 -11.32
CA ASP A 256 6.37 3.75 -12.05
C ASP A 256 5.55 2.46 -11.96
N GLU A 257 5.54 1.67 -13.02
CA GLU A 257 4.78 0.42 -13.08
C GLU A 257 5.13 -0.55 -11.96
N THR A 258 6.38 -0.53 -11.50
CA THR A 258 6.84 -1.39 -10.40
C THR A 258 6.20 -1.05 -9.05
N SER A 259 5.73 0.19 -8.85
CA SER A 259 4.92 0.59 -7.69
C SER A 259 3.43 0.46 -7.94
N GLN A 260 2.96 0.64 -9.18
CA GLN A 260 1.54 0.71 -9.53
C GLN A 260 0.92 -0.65 -9.85
N HIS A 261 1.70 -1.61 -10.40
CA HIS A 261 1.21 -2.93 -10.68
C HIS A 261 1.34 -3.82 -9.44
N ILE A 262 0.21 -4.12 -8.85
CA ILE A 262 0.10 -5.01 -7.69
C ILE A 262 -0.60 -6.31 -8.08
N PHE A 263 -0.42 -7.34 -7.27
CA PHE A 263 -1.16 -8.58 -7.45
C PHE A 263 -2.46 -8.59 -6.65
N GLY A 264 -3.43 -9.42 -7.10
CA GLY A 264 -4.62 -9.76 -6.34
C GLY A 264 -4.91 -11.25 -6.50
N MET A 265 -5.22 -11.91 -5.39
CA MET A 265 -5.58 -13.32 -5.38
C MET A 265 -6.79 -13.53 -4.48
N LEU A 266 -7.75 -14.32 -4.97
CA LEU A 266 -8.92 -14.77 -4.23
C LEU A 266 -8.87 -16.28 -4.03
N ILE A 267 -9.03 -16.73 -2.80
CA ILE A 267 -9.12 -18.16 -2.45
C ILE A 267 -10.28 -18.39 -1.47
N GLY A 268 -10.85 -19.57 -1.48
CA GLY A 268 -11.92 -19.96 -0.55
C GLY A 268 -13.02 -20.78 -1.22
N GLY A 269 -13.88 -21.39 -0.42
CA GLY A 269 -14.95 -22.26 -0.92
C GLY A 269 -16.06 -21.52 -1.66
N LYS A 270 -16.15 -20.20 -1.51
CA LYS A 270 -17.12 -19.36 -2.22
C LYS A 270 -16.56 -18.70 -3.48
N VAL A 271 -15.27 -18.87 -3.73
CA VAL A 271 -14.60 -18.26 -4.88
C VAL A 271 -14.73 -19.19 -6.08
N ARG A 272 -15.15 -18.64 -7.22
CA ARG A 272 -15.20 -19.40 -8.47
C ARG A 272 -13.78 -19.79 -8.87
N HIS A 273 -13.61 -21.05 -9.26
CA HIS A 273 -12.31 -21.54 -9.72
C HIS A 273 -11.98 -20.94 -11.08
N LEU A 274 -11.13 -19.94 -11.09
CA LEU A 274 -10.56 -19.31 -12.28
C LEU A 274 -9.03 -19.51 -12.20
N VAL A 275 -8.44 -19.96 -13.30
CA VAL A 275 -6.98 -20.17 -13.33
C VAL A 275 -6.27 -18.82 -13.46
N ASP A 276 -6.76 -17.99 -14.40
CA ASP A 276 -6.28 -16.63 -14.62
C ASP A 276 -7.45 -15.70 -14.92
N TYR A 277 -7.40 -14.47 -14.43
CA TYR A 277 -8.36 -13.44 -14.79
C TYR A 277 -7.73 -12.53 -15.84
N PRO A 278 -8.25 -12.53 -17.09
CA PRO A 278 -7.56 -11.90 -18.23
C PRO A 278 -7.67 -10.36 -18.25
N GLU A 279 -8.49 -9.78 -17.41
CA GLU A 279 -8.72 -8.34 -17.38
C GLU A 279 -7.91 -7.68 -16.26
N ALA A 280 -7.31 -6.52 -16.56
CA ALA A 280 -6.72 -5.69 -15.54
C ALA A 280 -7.81 -5.15 -14.60
N VAL A 281 -7.64 -5.40 -13.31
CA VAL A 281 -8.54 -4.99 -12.24
C VAL A 281 -7.89 -3.86 -11.47
N SER A 282 -8.64 -2.83 -11.13
CA SER A 282 -8.13 -1.76 -10.28
C SER A 282 -8.13 -2.20 -8.81
N ALA A 283 -7.12 -1.80 -8.06
CA ALA A 283 -7.07 -2.05 -6.61
C ALA A 283 -8.33 -1.56 -5.87
N ILE A 284 -8.90 -0.45 -6.32
CA ILE A 284 -10.14 0.11 -5.74
C ILE A 284 -11.38 -0.74 -6.00
N ASP A 285 -11.33 -1.72 -6.90
CA ASP A 285 -12.43 -2.65 -7.18
C ASP A 285 -12.47 -3.82 -6.20
N LEU A 286 -11.33 -4.17 -5.59
CA LEU A 286 -11.16 -5.42 -4.84
C LEU A 286 -12.06 -5.48 -3.60
N LEU A 287 -11.90 -4.54 -2.68
CA LEU A 287 -12.66 -4.51 -1.43
C LEU A 287 -14.16 -4.25 -1.65
N PRO A 288 -14.59 -3.30 -2.51
CA PRO A 288 -16.01 -3.13 -2.84
C PRO A 288 -16.65 -4.40 -3.40
N THR A 289 -15.93 -5.14 -4.27
CA THR A 289 -16.40 -6.41 -4.82
C THR A 289 -16.62 -7.44 -3.71
N LEU A 290 -15.62 -7.62 -2.82
CA LEU A 290 -15.72 -8.55 -1.70
C LEU A 290 -16.90 -8.20 -0.78
N LEU A 291 -17.01 -6.94 -0.35
CA LEU A 291 -18.07 -6.51 0.56
C LEU A 291 -19.46 -6.61 -0.07
N HIS A 292 -19.60 -6.23 -1.34
CA HIS A 292 -20.89 -6.33 -2.03
C HIS A 292 -21.33 -7.77 -2.19
N THR A 293 -20.45 -8.64 -2.66
CA THR A 293 -20.77 -10.03 -2.97
C THR A 293 -20.97 -10.92 -1.74
N GLN A 294 -20.23 -10.64 -0.64
CA GLN A 294 -20.33 -11.47 0.55
C GLN A 294 -21.33 -10.94 1.59
N PHE A 295 -21.57 -9.64 1.64
CA PHE A 295 -22.39 -9.01 2.69
C PHE A 295 -23.54 -8.16 2.14
N GLY A 296 -23.66 -7.99 0.82
CA GLY A 296 -24.64 -7.05 0.23
C GLY A 296 -24.34 -5.58 0.56
N CYS A 297 -23.14 -5.28 1.06
CA CYS A 297 -22.77 -3.93 1.48
C CYS A 297 -22.30 -3.08 0.30
N THR A 298 -22.69 -1.82 0.27
CA THR A 298 -22.19 -0.82 -0.68
C THR A 298 -21.30 0.19 0.05
N MET A 299 -20.09 0.38 -0.46
CA MET A 299 -19.19 1.42 0.03
C MET A 299 -19.60 2.76 -0.58
N ARG A 300 -20.09 3.69 0.27
CA ARG A 300 -20.68 4.97 -0.15
C ARG A 300 -19.77 5.78 -1.07
N ASP A 301 -18.50 5.89 -0.72
CA ASP A 301 -17.54 6.79 -1.35
C ASP A 301 -16.58 6.06 -2.30
N SER A 302 -16.84 4.76 -2.59
CA SER A 302 -16.05 3.99 -3.53
C SER A 302 -16.50 4.26 -4.98
N THR A 303 -15.52 4.44 -5.86
CA THR A 303 -15.71 4.51 -7.31
C THR A 303 -15.34 3.21 -8.02
N GLY A 304 -14.95 2.18 -7.26
CA GLY A 304 -14.56 0.86 -7.76
C GLY A 304 -15.74 0.12 -8.40
N LYS A 305 -15.47 -0.67 -9.42
CA LYS A 305 -16.42 -1.57 -10.06
C LYS A 305 -16.66 -2.80 -9.19
N ILE A 306 -17.85 -3.41 -9.33
CA ILE A 306 -18.18 -4.68 -8.70
C ILE A 306 -18.04 -5.81 -9.73
N TRP A 307 -17.23 -6.80 -9.41
CA TRP A 307 -16.93 -7.96 -10.25
C TRP A 307 -17.72 -9.19 -9.79
N HIS A 308 -18.98 -9.31 -10.18
CA HIS A 308 -19.87 -10.40 -9.77
C HIS A 308 -19.38 -11.80 -10.17
N GLY A 309 -18.62 -11.90 -11.26
CA GLY A 309 -18.15 -13.19 -11.80
C GLY A 309 -17.08 -13.91 -10.97
N TRP A 310 -16.55 -13.31 -9.91
CA TRP A 310 -15.48 -13.92 -9.09
C TRP A 310 -15.98 -14.93 -8.08
N PHE A 311 -17.26 -14.89 -7.77
CA PHE A 311 -17.88 -15.75 -6.75
C PHE A 311 -18.91 -16.68 -7.36
N GLU A 312 -19.13 -17.82 -6.69
CA GLU A 312 -20.21 -18.72 -7.04
C GLU A 312 -21.58 -18.08 -6.76
N ASP A 313 -22.54 -18.28 -7.64
CA ASP A 313 -23.88 -17.72 -7.46
C ASP A 313 -24.50 -18.28 -6.17
N ASN A 314 -24.74 -17.43 -5.20
CA ASN A 314 -25.51 -17.76 -4.02
C ASN A 314 -26.99 -17.89 -4.40
N GLN A 315 -27.42 -19.03 -4.93
CA GLN A 315 -28.86 -19.34 -5.12
C GLN A 315 -29.66 -19.35 -3.81
N SER A 316 -29.00 -19.09 -2.66
CA SER A 316 -29.61 -19.01 -1.33
C SER A 316 -29.89 -17.60 -0.82
N MET A 317 -29.45 -16.54 -1.50
CA MET A 317 -29.72 -15.15 -1.07
C MET A 317 -31.11 -14.61 -1.45
N GLU A 318 -31.88 -15.30 -2.26
CA GLU A 318 -33.26 -14.90 -2.60
C GLU A 318 -34.28 -15.08 -1.46
N ARG A 319 -33.86 -15.51 -0.27
CA ARG A 319 -34.75 -15.72 0.87
C ARG A 319 -34.59 -14.77 2.05
N ILE A 320 -33.76 -13.75 1.96
CA ILE A 320 -33.79 -12.67 2.95
C ILE A 320 -34.60 -11.55 2.33
N GLY A 321 -35.92 -11.66 2.58
CA GLY A 321 -36.93 -10.74 2.13
C GLY A 321 -36.63 -9.31 2.51
N ALA A 322 -37.07 -8.41 1.64
CA ALA A 322 -37.25 -7.01 1.89
C ALA A 322 -37.73 -6.76 3.33
N PHE A 323 -36.89 -6.06 4.11
CA PHE A 323 -37.38 -5.30 5.23
C PHE A 323 -37.49 -3.84 4.74
N GLU A 324 -38.73 -3.40 4.66
CA GLU A 324 -39.13 -2.01 4.48
C GLU A 324 -38.58 -1.09 5.57
#